data_6c60fe3054c26fab5a358cfecaf25b76
#
_entry.id   6c60fe3054c26fab5a358cfecaf25b76
#
_cell.length_a   1.000
_cell.length_b   1.000
_cell.length_c   1.000
_cell.angle_alpha   90.00
_cell.angle_beta   90.00
_cell.angle_gamma   90.00
#
_symmetry.space_group_name_H-M   'P 1'
#
loop_
_entity.id
_entity.type
_entity.pdbx_description
1 polymer ?
#
loop_
_entity_poly.entity_id
_entity_poly.type
_entity_poly.pdbx_seq_one_letter_code
_entity_poly.pdbx_strand_id
1 'polypeptide(L)'
;SDLDIEKNFVFLRSDGTTLYATRDLAHHEWKFENYDRAVTVLGEDHKLQARQMNATLDLLGNDTDQLRQVIYSYVNLPEGKMSTRAGTGIDLDDLLDEAIDRAREEVENRLDDRIRDDDLTEEDVERIAEQVGIGAVRYDIVSKQPTKAITFECDRALDFEAQSAPYVQYVHARCCGILDEAGLETAPASFDASLLETEAERELLGVVARVPAVI
;
A
#
# COMPACT_ATOMS: atom_id res chain seq x y z
N SER A 1 9.95 34.75 11.26
CA SER A 1 9.91 33.33 11.53
C SER A 1 11.15 32.70 10.95
N ASP A 2 11.97 32.08 11.80
CA ASP A 2 13.19 31.39 11.40
C ASP A 2 12.80 30.13 10.68
N LEU A 3 12.46 30.28 9.38
CA LEU A 3 12.33 29.15 8.47
C LEU A 3 13.75 28.65 8.23
N ASP A 4 14.16 27.63 8.99
CA ASP A 4 15.43 26.93 8.81
C ASP A 4 15.38 26.11 7.50
N ILE A 5 15.40 26.86 6.38
CA ILE A 5 15.37 26.32 5.01
C ILE A 5 16.64 26.76 4.32
N GLU A 6 17.60 25.87 4.22
CA GLU A 6 18.96 26.13 3.73
C GLU A 6 19.06 26.55 2.25
N LYS A 7 17.99 26.42 1.46
CA LYS A 7 18.01 26.66 0.01
C LYS A 7 16.94 27.65 -0.43
N ASN A 8 17.31 28.53 -1.38
CA ASN A 8 16.36 29.44 -2.00
C ASN A 8 15.25 28.70 -2.74
N PHE A 9 14.00 29.16 -2.54
CA PHE A 9 12.87 28.70 -3.32
C PHE A 9 12.61 29.70 -4.45
N VAL A 10 12.88 29.29 -5.68
CA VAL A 10 12.89 30.19 -6.84
C VAL A 10 11.55 30.10 -7.56
N PHE A 11 10.87 31.22 -7.72
CA PHE A 11 9.56 31.31 -8.40
C PHE A 11 9.67 31.78 -9.84
N LEU A 12 10.60 32.70 -10.12
CA LEU A 12 10.79 33.30 -11.42
C LEU A 12 12.23 33.13 -11.90
N ARG A 13 12.40 32.95 -13.19
CA ARG A 13 13.71 33.05 -13.85
C ARG A 13 14.10 34.52 -13.99
N SER A 14 15.36 34.77 -14.36
CA SER A 14 15.89 36.11 -14.62
C SER A 14 15.17 36.86 -15.76
N ASP A 15 14.56 36.14 -16.67
CA ASP A 15 13.75 36.67 -17.80
C ASP A 15 12.28 36.93 -17.42
N GLY A 16 11.90 36.71 -16.15
CA GLY A 16 10.53 36.90 -15.67
C GLY A 16 9.59 35.74 -15.92
N THR A 17 10.04 34.65 -16.55
CA THR A 17 9.20 33.47 -16.75
C THR A 17 9.04 32.68 -15.45
N THR A 18 7.84 32.11 -15.24
CA THR A 18 7.50 31.32 -14.05
C THR A 18 8.14 29.95 -14.07
N LEU A 19 8.52 29.47 -12.90
CA LEU A 19 8.93 28.09 -12.64
C LEU A 19 7.74 27.24 -12.18
N TYR A 20 7.98 25.93 -12.03
CA TYR A 20 6.97 25.00 -11.51
C TYR A 20 6.43 25.43 -10.13
N ALA A 21 7.30 25.93 -9.25
CA ALA A 21 6.92 26.39 -7.93
C ALA A 21 5.83 27.46 -7.95
N THR A 22 5.86 28.39 -8.92
CA THR A 22 4.83 29.43 -9.07
C THR A 22 3.48 28.85 -9.45
N ARG A 23 3.47 27.88 -10.36
CA ARG A 23 2.22 27.25 -10.82
C ARG A 23 1.64 26.37 -9.73
N ASP A 24 2.50 25.68 -9.01
CA ASP A 24 2.11 24.81 -7.89
C ASP A 24 1.53 25.65 -6.75
N LEU A 25 2.13 26.81 -6.46
CA LEU A 25 1.61 27.77 -5.50
C LEU A 25 0.20 28.24 -5.86
N ALA A 26 -0.01 28.72 -7.09
CA ALA A 26 -1.34 29.13 -7.57
C ALA A 26 -2.36 27.99 -7.52
N HIS A 27 -1.92 26.77 -7.79
CA HIS A 27 -2.79 25.59 -7.69
C HIS A 27 -3.17 25.27 -6.24
N HIS A 28 -2.27 25.48 -5.27
CA HIS A 28 -2.58 25.32 -3.85
C HIS A 28 -3.54 26.39 -3.35
N GLU A 29 -3.36 27.65 -3.75
CA GLU A 29 -4.32 28.71 -3.43
C GLU A 29 -5.71 28.38 -3.96
N TRP A 30 -5.79 27.94 -5.24
CA TRP A 30 -7.07 27.47 -5.81
C TRP A 30 -7.68 26.30 -5.03
N LYS A 31 -6.86 25.34 -4.55
CA LYS A 31 -7.37 24.23 -3.72
C LYS A 31 -7.99 24.74 -2.42
N PHE A 32 -7.36 25.70 -1.73
CA PHE A 32 -7.89 26.25 -0.48
C PHE A 32 -9.19 27.03 -0.68
N GLU A 33 -9.37 27.65 -1.83
CA GLU A 33 -10.61 28.33 -2.18
C GLU A 33 -11.79 27.35 -2.47
N ASN A 34 -11.49 26.13 -2.89
CA ASN A 34 -12.50 25.20 -3.43
C ASN A 34 -12.73 23.96 -2.55
N TYR A 35 -11.83 23.67 -1.60
CA TYR A 35 -11.89 22.46 -0.77
C TYR A 35 -11.49 22.77 0.68
N ASP A 36 -12.15 22.13 1.63
CA ASP A 36 -11.84 22.23 3.05
C ASP A 36 -10.52 21.53 3.41
N ARG A 37 -10.10 20.56 2.62
CA ARG A 37 -8.85 19.82 2.82
C ARG A 37 -8.20 19.45 1.48
N ALA A 38 -6.89 19.59 1.42
CA ALA A 38 -6.06 19.18 0.30
C ALA A 38 -5.03 18.14 0.75
N VAL A 39 -4.84 17.08 -0.02
CA VAL A 39 -3.79 16.09 0.19
C VAL A 39 -2.86 16.09 -1.00
N THR A 40 -1.56 16.28 -0.76
CA THR A 40 -0.54 16.20 -1.81
C THR A 40 0.36 14.99 -1.52
N VAL A 41 0.46 14.08 -2.48
CA VAL A 41 1.29 12.87 -2.39
C VAL A 41 2.54 13.07 -3.21
N LEU A 42 3.71 12.96 -2.57
CA LEU A 42 5.01 13.32 -3.16
C LEU A 42 6.08 12.29 -2.84
N GLY A 43 6.97 12.03 -3.78
CA GLY A 43 8.19 11.27 -3.53
C GLY A 43 9.14 11.98 -2.56
N GLU A 44 10.01 11.23 -1.92
CA GLU A 44 10.91 11.74 -0.87
C GLU A 44 11.91 12.80 -1.35
N ASP A 45 12.23 12.83 -2.63
CA ASP A 45 13.07 13.84 -3.28
C ASP A 45 12.40 15.23 -3.31
N HIS A 46 11.07 15.29 -3.14
CA HIS A 46 10.31 16.54 -3.05
C HIS A 46 10.13 17.06 -1.61
N LYS A 47 10.70 16.41 -0.59
CA LYS A 47 10.55 16.85 0.82
C LYS A 47 10.90 18.31 1.06
N LEU A 48 12.01 18.77 0.48
CA LEU A 48 12.42 20.16 0.63
C LEU A 48 11.43 21.10 -0.06
N GLN A 49 11.03 20.79 -1.29
CA GLN A 49 10.06 21.58 -2.05
C GLN A 49 8.70 21.64 -1.32
N ALA A 50 8.26 20.54 -0.75
CA ALA A 50 7.04 20.48 0.05
C ALA A 50 7.08 21.41 1.27
N ARG A 51 8.21 21.41 2.01
CA ARG A 51 8.41 22.32 3.14
C ARG A 51 8.46 23.78 2.70
N GLN A 52 9.15 24.09 1.60
CA GLN A 52 9.24 25.44 1.05
C GLN A 52 7.87 25.94 0.58
N MET A 53 7.08 25.07 -0.07
CA MET A 53 5.72 25.39 -0.50
C MET A 53 4.82 25.71 0.69
N ASN A 54 4.82 24.86 1.72
CA ASN A 54 4.02 25.06 2.93
C ASN A 54 4.37 26.39 3.61
N ALA A 55 5.66 26.67 3.76
CA ALA A 55 6.14 27.93 4.34
C ALA A 55 5.74 29.17 3.50
N THR A 56 5.73 29.04 2.17
CA THR A 56 5.31 30.12 1.28
C THR A 56 3.81 30.38 1.39
N LEU A 57 2.99 29.32 1.44
CA LEU A 57 1.54 29.43 1.63
C LEU A 57 1.18 30.08 2.97
N ASP A 58 1.89 29.72 4.04
CA ASP A 58 1.75 30.36 5.37
C ASP A 58 2.10 31.86 5.32
N LEU A 59 3.21 32.22 4.67
CA LEU A 59 3.61 33.63 4.49
C LEU A 59 2.61 34.47 3.68
N LEU A 60 1.84 33.80 2.78
CA LEU A 60 0.75 34.43 2.02
C LEU A 60 -0.55 34.52 2.81
N GLY A 61 -0.58 33.99 4.04
CA GLY A 61 -1.73 34.05 4.92
C GLY A 61 -2.75 32.93 4.71
N ASN A 62 -2.37 31.87 4.01
CA ASN A 62 -3.23 30.69 3.85
C ASN A 62 -3.22 29.82 5.12
N ASP A 63 -4.34 29.18 5.41
CA ASP A 63 -4.45 28.18 6.47
C ASP A 63 -3.82 26.86 6.02
N THR A 64 -2.55 26.65 6.35
CA THR A 64 -1.79 25.46 5.95
C THR A 64 -2.18 24.19 6.70
N ASP A 65 -3.03 24.27 7.73
CA ASP A 65 -3.62 23.08 8.40
C ASP A 65 -4.59 22.34 7.47
N GLN A 66 -5.09 23.00 6.43
CA GLN A 66 -5.88 22.38 5.36
C GLN A 66 -5.06 21.50 4.42
N LEU A 67 -3.72 21.66 4.40
CA LEU A 67 -2.82 20.94 3.51
C LEU A 67 -2.11 19.79 4.23
N ARG A 68 -2.43 18.56 3.87
CA ARG A 68 -1.69 17.37 4.28
C ARG A 68 -0.73 16.92 3.19
N GLN A 69 0.53 16.82 3.52
CA GLN A 69 1.56 16.27 2.63
C GLN A 69 1.88 14.83 3.03
N VAL A 70 1.70 13.90 2.11
CA VAL A 70 2.07 12.49 2.25
C VAL A 70 3.34 12.25 1.45
N ILE A 71 4.44 12.04 2.15
CA ILE A 71 5.73 11.75 1.52
C ILE A 71 5.94 10.24 1.51
N TYR A 72 6.23 9.69 0.33
CA TYR A 72 6.58 8.29 0.19
C TYR A 72 8.04 8.10 -0.26
N SER A 73 8.64 7.02 0.18
CA SER A 73 9.98 6.62 -0.20
C SER A 73 9.96 5.72 -1.44
N TYR A 74 11.14 5.44 -1.99
CA TYR A 74 11.24 4.61 -3.19
C TYR A 74 11.02 3.13 -2.89
N VAL A 75 10.45 2.44 -3.87
CA VAL A 75 10.51 0.98 -3.98
C VAL A 75 11.77 0.65 -4.77
N ASN A 76 12.64 -0.16 -4.18
CA ASN A 76 13.86 -0.64 -4.81
C ASN A 76 13.72 -2.14 -5.10
N LEU A 77 14.53 -2.63 -6.02
CA LEU A 77 14.74 -4.05 -6.22
C LEU A 77 16.04 -4.50 -5.52
N PRO A 78 16.24 -5.80 -5.28
CA PRO A 78 17.48 -6.32 -4.69
C PRO A 78 18.75 -5.87 -5.43
N GLU A 79 18.67 -5.70 -6.76
CA GLU A 79 19.77 -5.26 -7.62
C GLU A 79 20.10 -3.76 -7.46
N GLY A 80 19.27 -3.02 -6.73
CA GLY A 80 19.51 -1.61 -6.42
C GLY A 80 18.39 -0.67 -6.87
N LYS A 81 18.71 0.64 -6.87
CA LYS A 81 17.76 1.68 -7.25
C LYS A 81 17.30 1.55 -8.70
N MET A 82 15.99 1.51 -8.90
CA MET A 82 15.40 1.66 -10.23
C MET A 82 15.68 3.07 -10.77
N SER A 83 16.19 3.15 -11.99
CA SER A 83 16.42 4.42 -12.67
C SER A 83 16.00 4.32 -14.12
N THR A 84 14.94 5.00 -14.49
CA THR A 84 14.46 5.12 -15.88
C THR A 84 15.54 5.68 -16.82
N ARG A 85 16.40 6.58 -16.30
CA ARG A 85 17.51 7.16 -17.09
C ARG A 85 18.65 6.17 -17.34
N ALA A 86 18.84 5.19 -16.46
CA ALA A 86 19.86 4.15 -16.57
C ALA A 86 19.34 2.87 -17.23
N GLY A 87 18.04 2.79 -17.56
CA GLY A 87 17.41 1.59 -18.13
C GLY A 87 17.34 0.40 -17.14
N THR A 88 17.39 0.69 -15.83
CA THR A 88 17.31 -0.31 -14.75
C THR A 88 15.95 -0.26 -14.03
N GLY A 89 14.94 0.36 -14.65
CA GLY A 89 13.58 0.33 -14.13
C GLY A 89 12.88 -0.95 -14.59
N ILE A 90 12.09 -1.56 -13.70
CA ILE A 90 11.07 -2.54 -14.08
C ILE A 90 9.75 -1.78 -14.16
N ASP A 91 9.02 -1.96 -15.24
CA ASP A 91 7.67 -1.42 -15.35
C ASP A 91 6.76 -2.16 -14.37
N LEU A 92 5.71 -1.47 -13.90
CA LEU A 92 4.78 -2.07 -12.93
C LEU A 92 4.07 -3.28 -13.52
N ASP A 93 3.74 -3.22 -14.79
CA ASP A 93 3.06 -4.32 -15.49
C ASP A 93 3.96 -5.56 -15.52
N ASP A 94 5.25 -5.42 -15.87
CA ASP A 94 6.23 -6.51 -15.85
C ASP A 94 6.38 -7.12 -14.45
N LEU A 95 6.37 -6.29 -13.40
CA LEU A 95 6.43 -6.75 -12.01
C LEU A 95 5.17 -7.54 -11.61
N LEU A 96 4.01 -7.09 -12.04
CA LEU A 96 2.74 -7.78 -11.78
C LEU A 96 2.67 -9.10 -12.54
N ASP A 97 3.10 -9.13 -13.79
CA ASP A 97 3.15 -10.35 -14.62
C ASP A 97 4.09 -11.38 -13.97
N GLU A 98 5.28 -10.98 -13.54
CA GLU A 98 6.20 -11.87 -12.82
C GLU A 98 5.58 -12.42 -11.52
N ALA A 99 4.88 -11.57 -10.75
CA ALA A 99 4.24 -11.99 -9.52
C ALA A 99 3.07 -12.96 -9.77
N ILE A 100 2.32 -12.77 -10.85
CA ILE A 100 1.22 -13.66 -11.27
C ILE A 100 1.79 -15.01 -11.73
N ASP A 101 2.83 -15.01 -12.55
CA ASP A 101 3.45 -16.25 -13.05
C ASP A 101 4.01 -17.09 -11.88
N ARG A 102 4.70 -16.47 -10.93
CA ARG A 102 5.19 -17.18 -9.72
C ARG A 102 4.07 -17.65 -8.82
N ALA A 103 2.99 -16.86 -8.70
CA ALA A 103 1.80 -17.28 -7.95
C ALA A 103 1.12 -18.48 -8.61
N ARG A 104 1.10 -18.54 -9.94
CA ARG A 104 0.59 -19.69 -10.70
C ARG A 104 1.39 -20.95 -10.39
N GLU A 105 2.72 -20.89 -10.50
CA GLU A 105 3.59 -22.01 -10.18
C GLU A 105 3.35 -22.54 -8.76
N GLU A 106 3.17 -21.65 -7.79
CA GLU A 106 2.91 -22.01 -6.40
C GLU A 106 1.52 -22.65 -6.21
N VAL A 107 0.49 -22.14 -6.90
CA VAL A 107 -0.86 -22.70 -6.88
C VAL A 107 -0.84 -24.11 -7.50
N GLU A 108 -0.22 -24.30 -8.65
CA GLU A 108 -0.10 -25.59 -9.32
C GLU A 108 0.63 -26.63 -8.44
N ASN A 109 1.76 -26.25 -7.84
CA ASN A 109 2.50 -27.12 -6.91
C ASN A 109 1.66 -27.57 -5.72
N ARG A 110 0.84 -26.68 -5.16
CA ARG A 110 -0.04 -27.01 -4.04
C ARG A 110 -1.24 -27.86 -4.43
N LEU A 111 -1.70 -27.75 -5.67
CA LEU A 111 -2.75 -28.62 -6.21
C LEU A 111 -2.22 -30.03 -6.40
N ASP A 112 -1.00 -30.20 -6.93
CA ASP A 112 -0.36 -31.51 -7.11
C ASP A 112 -0.16 -32.24 -5.77
N ASP A 113 0.19 -31.51 -4.71
CA ASP A 113 0.35 -32.08 -3.36
C ASP A 113 -0.99 -32.49 -2.70
N ARG A 114 -2.10 -31.88 -3.10
CA ARG A 114 -3.42 -32.10 -2.48
C ARG A 114 -4.35 -33.06 -3.20
N ILE A 115 -3.98 -33.64 -4.35
CA ILE A 115 -4.64 -34.76 -5.09
C ILE A 115 -6.19 -34.87 -4.86
N ARG A 116 -6.97 -33.83 -4.72
CA ARG A 116 -8.40 -33.95 -4.40
C ARG A 116 -9.33 -32.86 -4.90
N ASP A 117 -8.92 -31.96 -5.76
CA ASP A 117 -9.90 -31.07 -6.39
C ASP A 117 -9.89 -31.28 -7.92
N ASP A 118 -10.52 -32.39 -8.34
CA ASP A 118 -10.87 -32.66 -9.75
C ASP A 118 -11.81 -31.59 -10.35
N ASP A 119 -12.18 -30.57 -9.56
CA ASP A 119 -13.16 -29.55 -9.92
C ASP A 119 -12.55 -28.18 -10.30
N LEU A 120 -11.24 -27.93 -10.10
CA LEU A 120 -10.62 -26.67 -10.49
C LEU A 120 -10.27 -26.66 -11.98
N THR A 121 -10.81 -25.70 -12.70
CA THR A 121 -10.50 -25.47 -14.11
C THR A 121 -9.21 -24.67 -14.27
N GLU A 122 -8.60 -24.71 -15.45
CA GLU A 122 -7.45 -23.87 -15.79
C GLU A 122 -7.78 -22.36 -15.61
N GLU A 123 -9.02 -21.96 -15.91
CA GLU A 123 -9.51 -20.60 -15.69
C GLU A 123 -9.56 -20.24 -14.19
N ASP A 124 -9.87 -21.19 -13.32
CA ASP A 124 -9.83 -20.97 -11.87
C ASP A 124 -8.40 -20.81 -11.35
N VAL A 125 -7.47 -21.63 -11.85
CA VAL A 125 -6.04 -21.51 -11.51
C VAL A 125 -5.51 -20.14 -11.93
N GLU A 126 -5.83 -19.69 -13.14
CA GLU A 126 -5.45 -18.36 -13.66
C GLU A 126 -6.00 -17.25 -12.76
N ARG A 127 -7.28 -17.27 -12.46
CA ARG A 127 -7.94 -16.30 -11.61
C ARG A 127 -7.35 -16.25 -10.20
N ILE A 128 -7.03 -17.40 -9.62
CA ILE A 128 -6.40 -17.50 -8.30
C ILE A 128 -4.98 -16.94 -8.35
N ALA A 129 -4.20 -17.29 -9.37
CA ALA A 129 -2.85 -16.79 -9.56
C ALA A 129 -2.82 -15.26 -9.67
N GLU A 130 -3.73 -14.68 -10.45
CA GLU A 130 -3.88 -13.23 -10.57
C GLU A 130 -4.21 -12.57 -9.22
N GLN A 131 -5.18 -13.11 -8.48
CA GLN A 131 -5.57 -12.59 -7.17
C GLN A 131 -4.45 -12.69 -6.14
N VAL A 132 -3.70 -13.77 -6.15
CA VAL A 132 -2.56 -13.99 -5.23
C VAL A 132 -1.39 -13.09 -5.60
N GLY A 133 -0.99 -13.06 -6.87
CA GLY A 133 0.14 -12.28 -7.36
C GLY A 133 -0.05 -10.77 -7.15
N ILE A 134 -1.17 -10.22 -7.62
CA ILE A 134 -1.50 -8.80 -7.41
C ILE A 134 -1.65 -8.49 -5.92
N GLY A 135 -2.30 -9.38 -5.17
CA GLY A 135 -2.45 -9.25 -3.72
C GLY A 135 -1.10 -9.17 -3.01
N ALA A 136 -0.13 -10.00 -3.39
CA ALA A 136 1.21 -10.04 -2.82
C ALA A 136 1.96 -8.72 -3.03
N VAL A 137 1.98 -8.20 -4.26
CA VAL A 137 2.61 -6.91 -4.58
C VAL A 137 1.98 -5.77 -3.79
N ARG A 138 0.65 -5.68 -3.80
CA ARG A 138 -0.08 -4.63 -3.07
C ARG A 138 0.18 -4.67 -1.58
N TYR A 139 0.10 -5.85 -0.97
CA TYR A 139 0.30 -6.01 0.47
C TYR A 139 1.73 -5.67 0.88
N ASP A 140 2.74 -6.14 0.15
CA ASP A 140 4.14 -5.85 0.47
C ASP A 140 4.42 -4.34 0.47
N ILE A 141 3.78 -3.58 -0.41
CA ILE A 141 3.90 -2.13 -0.46
C ILE A 141 3.12 -1.46 0.67
N VAL A 142 1.81 -1.76 0.83
CA VAL A 142 0.94 -1.02 1.76
C VAL A 142 1.13 -1.42 3.23
N SER A 143 1.72 -2.59 3.51
CA SER A 143 2.03 -3.04 4.87
C SER A 143 3.15 -2.24 5.54
N LYS A 144 3.87 -1.42 4.78
CA LYS A 144 5.03 -0.66 5.26
C LYS A 144 4.70 0.82 5.41
N GLN A 145 5.43 1.49 6.28
CA GLN A 145 5.30 2.94 6.43
C GLN A 145 5.72 3.64 5.14
N PRO A 146 4.94 4.59 4.61
CA PRO A 146 5.26 5.28 3.36
C PRO A 146 6.65 5.91 3.33
N THR A 147 7.14 6.40 4.48
CA THR A 147 8.43 7.10 4.59
C THR A 147 9.65 6.18 4.64
N LYS A 148 9.46 4.86 4.64
CA LYS A 148 10.55 3.89 4.63
C LYS A 148 10.75 3.36 3.21
N ALA A 149 12.01 3.35 2.77
CA ALA A 149 12.35 2.69 1.51
C ALA A 149 12.03 1.19 1.59
N ILE A 150 11.45 0.67 0.54
CA ILE A 150 11.05 -0.73 0.41
C ILE A 150 12.02 -1.39 -0.56
N THR A 151 12.55 -2.56 -0.21
CA THR A 151 13.14 -3.48 -1.19
C THR A 151 12.11 -4.56 -1.46
N PHE A 152 11.60 -4.59 -2.68
CA PHE A 152 10.61 -5.57 -3.10
C PHE A 152 11.30 -6.85 -3.56
N GLU A 153 10.85 -7.98 -3.04
CA GLU A 153 11.32 -9.32 -3.37
C GLU A 153 10.12 -10.23 -3.57
N CYS A 154 9.94 -10.76 -4.79
CA CYS A 154 8.81 -11.61 -5.14
C CYS A 154 8.70 -12.83 -4.21
N ASP A 155 9.81 -13.50 -3.93
CA ASP A 155 9.82 -14.70 -3.09
C ASP A 155 9.27 -14.44 -1.68
N ARG A 156 9.61 -13.28 -1.10
CA ARG A 156 9.10 -12.87 0.21
C ARG A 156 7.63 -12.44 0.16
N ALA A 157 7.24 -11.74 -0.90
CA ALA A 157 5.88 -11.23 -1.05
C ALA A 157 4.87 -12.38 -1.26
N LEU A 158 5.31 -13.47 -1.88
CA LEU A 158 4.52 -14.67 -2.16
C LEU A 158 4.68 -15.79 -1.10
N ASP A 159 5.43 -15.54 -0.03
CA ASP A 159 5.62 -16.52 1.04
C ASP A 159 4.33 -16.71 1.84
N PHE A 160 3.73 -17.90 1.77
CA PHE A 160 2.49 -18.26 2.46
C PHE A 160 2.66 -18.49 3.97
N GLU A 161 3.89 -18.61 4.47
CA GLU A 161 4.18 -18.83 5.89
C GLU A 161 4.63 -17.53 6.60
N ALA A 162 4.95 -16.47 5.82
CA ALA A 162 5.36 -15.18 6.33
C ALA A 162 4.18 -14.22 6.51
N GLN A 163 4.46 -13.01 6.98
CA GLN A 163 3.50 -11.90 7.00
C GLN A 163 3.30 -11.34 5.58
N SER A 164 2.48 -12.02 4.80
CA SER A 164 2.25 -11.77 3.37
C SER A 164 0.76 -11.73 3.04
N ALA A 165 0.40 -11.28 1.84
CA ALA A 165 -0.98 -11.33 1.37
C ALA A 165 -1.49 -12.78 1.25
N PRO A 166 -0.74 -13.75 0.68
CA PRO A 166 -1.17 -15.13 0.63
C PRO A 166 -1.53 -15.72 2.00
N TYR A 167 -0.80 -15.35 3.04
CA TYR A 167 -1.14 -15.76 4.42
C TYR A 167 -2.49 -15.20 4.87
N VAL A 168 -2.75 -13.92 4.63
CA VAL A 168 -4.05 -13.28 4.97
C VAL A 168 -5.19 -13.89 4.17
N GLN A 169 -4.98 -14.12 2.87
CA GLN A 169 -5.95 -14.79 1.98
C GLN A 169 -6.24 -16.22 2.43
N TYR A 170 -5.21 -16.95 2.83
CA TYR A 170 -5.37 -18.31 3.39
C TYR A 170 -6.22 -18.30 4.67
N VAL A 171 -5.97 -17.38 5.61
CA VAL A 171 -6.77 -17.25 6.82
C VAL A 171 -8.23 -16.96 6.49
N HIS A 172 -8.48 -16.07 5.53
CA HIS A 172 -9.84 -15.76 5.06
C HIS A 172 -10.52 -17.00 4.47
N ALA A 173 -9.86 -17.71 3.54
CA ALA A 173 -10.40 -18.90 2.94
C ALA A 173 -10.71 -19.98 4.01
N ARG A 174 -9.85 -20.12 5.01
CA ARG A 174 -10.09 -21.04 6.14
C ARG A 174 -11.31 -20.64 6.97
N CYS A 175 -11.50 -19.34 7.23
CA CYS A 175 -12.70 -18.86 7.91
C CYS A 175 -13.98 -19.15 7.10
N CYS A 176 -13.95 -18.93 5.78
CA CYS A 176 -15.06 -19.27 4.90
C CYS A 176 -15.37 -20.77 4.95
N GLY A 177 -14.36 -21.64 4.86
CA GLY A 177 -14.55 -23.09 4.96
C GLY A 177 -15.18 -23.53 6.29
N ILE A 178 -14.84 -22.89 7.40
CA ILE A 178 -15.47 -23.15 8.72
C ILE A 178 -16.96 -22.76 8.71
N LEU A 179 -17.29 -21.62 8.10
CA LEU A 179 -18.70 -21.19 7.97
C LEU A 179 -19.51 -22.13 7.09
N ASP A 180 -18.94 -22.55 5.96
CA ASP A 180 -19.57 -23.50 5.04
C ASP A 180 -19.82 -24.86 5.71
N GLU A 181 -18.85 -25.37 6.45
CA GLU A 181 -18.98 -26.64 7.19
C GLU A 181 -20.03 -26.54 8.32
N ALA A 182 -20.17 -25.34 8.91
CA ALA A 182 -21.21 -25.05 9.89
C ALA A 182 -22.59 -24.79 9.27
N GLY A 183 -22.72 -24.72 7.94
CA GLY A 183 -23.96 -24.39 7.25
C GLY A 183 -24.39 -22.92 7.43
N LEU A 184 -23.44 -22.02 7.61
CA LEU A 184 -23.66 -20.60 7.86
C LEU A 184 -23.20 -19.78 6.65
N GLU A 185 -24.08 -18.96 6.08
CA GLU A 185 -23.70 -17.98 5.03
C GLU A 185 -22.89 -16.80 5.58
N THR A 186 -23.12 -16.45 6.83
CA THR A 186 -22.41 -15.33 7.51
C THR A 186 -22.18 -15.69 8.97
N ALA A 187 -21.18 -15.00 9.59
CA ALA A 187 -20.95 -15.12 11.01
C ALA A 187 -22.21 -14.69 11.80
N PRO A 188 -22.57 -15.38 12.89
CA PRO A 188 -23.72 -15.03 13.71
C PRO A 188 -23.52 -13.63 14.32
N ALA A 189 -24.62 -12.86 14.40
CA ALA A 189 -24.60 -11.50 14.94
C ALA A 189 -24.27 -11.43 16.45
N SER A 190 -24.39 -12.55 17.15
CA SER A 190 -24.03 -12.69 18.57
C SER A 190 -23.52 -14.08 18.85
N PHE A 191 -22.62 -14.20 19.80
CA PHE A 191 -22.10 -15.46 20.31
C PHE A 191 -22.00 -15.43 21.83
N ASP A 192 -21.95 -16.61 22.45
CA ASP A 192 -21.74 -16.74 23.88
C ASP A 192 -20.22 -16.73 24.17
N ALA A 193 -19.73 -15.62 24.72
CA ALA A 193 -18.33 -15.45 25.05
C ALA A 193 -17.82 -16.44 26.14
N SER A 194 -18.72 -17.08 26.89
CA SER A 194 -18.35 -18.09 27.88
C SER A 194 -17.83 -19.39 27.26
N LEU A 195 -18.08 -19.59 25.96
CA LEU A 195 -17.57 -20.73 25.17
C LEU A 195 -16.10 -20.57 24.79
N LEU A 196 -15.52 -19.38 24.94
CA LEU A 196 -14.09 -19.12 24.68
C LEU A 196 -13.26 -19.47 25.93
N GLU A 197 -12.76 -20.69 25.99
CA GLU A 197 -12.10 -21.24 27.16
C GLU A 197 -10.59 -21.07 27.15
N THR A 198 -9.97 -21.04 25.95
CA THR A 198 -8.52 -20.98 25.80
C THR A 198 -7.98 -19.54 25.83
N GLU A 199 -6.71 -19.41 26.22
CA GLU A 199 -6.01 -18.12 26.21
C GLU A 199 -5.91 -17.56 24.78
N ALA A 200 -5.58 -18.42 23.80
CA ALA A 200 -5.45 -18.04 22.39
C ALA A 200 -6.76 -17.46 21.80
N GLU A 201 -7.91 -18.04 22.15
CA GLU A 201 -9.22 -17.51 21.73
C GLU A 201 -9.49 -16.12 22.30
N ARG A 202 -9.14 -15.89 23.56
CA ARG A 202 -9.31 -14.58 24.21
C ARG A 202 -8.36 -13.54 23.67
N GLU A 203 -7.12 -13.93 23.37
CA GLU A 203 -6.14 -13.04 22.71
C GLU A 203 -6.61 -12.65 21.32
N LEU A 204 -7.07 -13.61 20.51
CA LEU A 204 -7.61 -13.35 19.17
C LEU A 204 -8.81 -12.38 19.26
N LEU A 205 -9.75 -12.62 20.16
CA LEU A 205 -10.88 -11.73 20.37
C LEU A 205 -10.43 -10.31 20.74
N GLY A 206 -9.43 -10.20 21.62
CA GLY A 206 -8.85 -8.91 22.00
C GLY A 206 -8.17 -8.17 20.84
N VAL A 207 -7.57 -8.89 19.89
CA VAL A 207 -7.00 -8.31 18.66
C VAL A 207 -8.11 -7.84 17.73
N VAL A 208 -9.10 -8.70 17.46
CA VAL A 208 -10.23 -8.39 16.58
C VAL A 208 -11.04 -7.19 17.10
N ALA A 209 -11.26 -7.11 18.40
CA ALA A 209 -11.99 -5.99 19.02
C ALA A 209 -11.31 -4.62 18.83
N ARG A 210 -10.02 -4.57 18.51
CA ARG A 210 -9.27 -3.33 18.23
C ARG A 210 -9.36 -2.86 16.78
N VAL A 211 -9.82 -3.72 15.87
CA VAL A 211 -9.88 -3.39 14.42
C VAL A 211 -10.66 -2.09 14.16
N PRO A 212 -11.84 -1.82 14.76
CA PRO A 212 -12.56 -0.57 14.52
C PRO A 212 -11.82 0.71 14.95
N ALA A 213 -10.81 0.58 15.81
CA ALA A 213 -10.02 1.72 16.26
C ALA A 213 -8.78 1.97 15.38
N VAL A 214 -8.47 1.04 14.45
CA VAL A 214 -7.30 1.10 13.56
C VAL A 214 -7.72 1.48 12.14
N ILE A 215 -8.96 1.21 11.74
CA ILE A 215 -9.57 1.60 10.47
C ILE A 215 -10.23 2.98 10.61
#